data_46189136140f489f8d31dea13b4365ce
#
_entry.id   46189136140f489f8d31dea13b4365ce
#
_cell.length_a   1.000
_cell.length_b   1.000
_cell.length_c   1.000
_cell.angle_alpha   90.00
_cell.angle_beta   90.00
_cell.angle_gamma   90.00
#
_symmetry.space_group_name_H-M   'P 1'
#
loop_
_entity.id
_entity.type
_entity.pdbx_description
1 polymer ?
#
loop_
_entity_poly.entity_id
_entity_poly.type
_entity_poly.pdbx_seq_one_letter_code
_entity_poly.pdbx_strand_id
1 'polypeptide(L)'
;MGIRTISGVPFLPINNWRDFKKINKQLTDKKNLEKAKELYQTIIFDEVYTASKYCQDYICRIHGVETIGEGNGGFGLWKEYENEFFNELDKLMKAGFTLLFIGHEDKDRDTGQIIPKGDSRSMTPVRDNSDVVIYLTSNGVDEEGRVVKSSAWFAERPEFFARSRFDYIDTYLEEYTAENLEATIIKAIERQEEADGVEAVTYEEQKQMLHSEELDYDTLMAEVKEVGAKLQELDKLDDIYEISEKHIGKDAFVLECKKGQEQVIAVILDEMKDLLEELQ
;
A
#
# COMPACT_ATOMS: atom_id res chain seq x y z
N MET A 1 -21.54 -9.92 -3.43
CA MET A 1 -21.17 -11.19 -4.14
C MET A 1 -21.31 -11.02 -5.66
N GLY A 2 -20.89 -9.86 -6.19
CA GLY A 2 -21.10 -9.50 -7.60
C GLY A 2 -20.37 -10.41 -8.61
N ILE A 3 -19.15 -10.78 -8.33
CA ILE A 3 -18.28 -11.51 -9.28
C ILE A 3 -18.75 -12.96 -9.56
N ARG A 4 -19.55 -13.58 -8.70
CA ARG A 4 -20.01 -14.96 -8.90
C ARG A 4 -20.77 -15.22 -10.20
N THR A 5 -21.28 -14.18 -10.83
CA THR A 5 -22.02 -14.24 -12.09
C THR A 5 -21.19 -13.92 -13.32
N ILE A 6 -19.92 -13.49 -13.14
CA ILE A 6 -19.03 -13.14 -14.25
C ILE A 6 -18.23 -14.38 -14.64
N SER A 7 -18.51 -14.91 -15.82
CA SER A 7 -17.79 -16.07 -16.37
C SER A 7 -16.35 -15.68 -16.73
N GLY A 8 -15.39 -16.53 -16.36
CA GLY A 8 -13.98 -16.36 -16.74
C GLY A 8 -13.16 -15.44 -15.83
N VAL A 9 -13.77 -14.83 -14.80
CA VAL A 9 -13.03 -14.05 -13.81
C VAL A 9 -12.64 -14.96 -12.63
N PRO A 10 -11.34 -15.19 -12.37
CA PRO A 10 -10.90 -15.92 -11.19
C PRO A 10 -11.28 -15.14 -9.93
N PHE A 11 -11.93 -15.77 -8.98
CA PHE A 11 -12.20 -15.16 -7.69
C PHE A 11 -11.98 -16.13 -6.54
N LEU A 12 -11.57 -15.59 -5.39
CA LEU A 12 -11.42 -16.34 -4.14
C LEU A 12 -12.35 -15.74 -3.09
N PRO A 13 -13.33 -16.51 -2.57
CA PRO A 13 -14.15 -16.02 -1.48
C PRO A 13 -13.33 -15.91 -0.20
N ILE A 14 -13.29 -14.73 0.40
CA ILE A 14 -12.68 -14.47 1.69
C ILE A 14 -13.79 -14.44 2.73
N ASN A 15 -13.69 -15.27 3.76
CA ASN A 15 -14.69 -15.35 4.81
C ASN A 15 -14.22 -14.74 6.14
N ASN A 16 -12.93 -14.45 6.25
CA ASN A 16 -12.28 -13.86 7.42
C ASN A 16 -10.90 -13.30 7.05
N TRP A 17 -10.31 -12.53 7.95
CA TRP A 17 -9.00 -11.90 7.73
C TRP A 17 -7.83 -12.90 7.61
N ARG A 18 -7.92 -14.05 8.27
CA ARG A 18 -6.90 -15.12 8.14
C ARG A 18 -6.84 -15.67 6.72
N ASP A 19 -8.00 -15.86 6.08
CA ASP A 19 -8.06 -16.32 4.69
C ASP A 19 -7.38 -15.31 3.76
N PHE A 20 -7.65 -14.02 3.97
CA PHE A 20 -6.97 -12.95 3.24
C PHE A 20 -5.46 -12.99 3.45
N LYS A 21 -4.97 -13.03 4.69
CA LYS A 21 -3.52 -13.11 4.99
C LYS A 21 -2.86 -14.32 4.34
N LYS A 22 -3.55 -15.45 4.28
CA LYS A 22 -3.04 -16.66 3.63
C LYS A 22 -2.86 -16.48 2.13
N ILE A 23 -3.86 -15.89 1.47
CA ILE A 23 -3.81 -15.61 0.03
C ILE A 23 -2.73 -14.55 -0.25
N ASN A 24 -2.72 -13.48 0.53
CA ASN A 24 -1.72 -12.42 0.44
C ASN A 24 -0.30 -12.99 0.53
N LYS A 25 -0.04 -13.83 1.54
CA LYS A 25 1.25 -14.51 1.69
C LYS A 25 1.60 -15.37 0.46
N GLN A 26 0.64 -16.08 -0.13
CA GLN A 26 0.88 -16.89 -1.33
C GLN A 26 1.25 -16.04 -2.54
N LEU A 27 0.61 -14.88 -2.69
CA LEU A 27 0.86 -13.96 -3.81
C LEU A 27 2.21 -13.22 -3.67
N THR A 28 2.62 -12.91 -2.43
CA THR A 28 3.81 -12.08 -2.15
C THR A 28 5.05 -12.90 -1.73
N ASP A 29 4.93 -14.23 -1.58
CA ASP A 29 6.07 -15.10 -1.28
C ASP A 29 7.05 -15.11 -2.44
N LYS A 30 8.34 -14.83 -2.16
CA LYS A 30 9.42 -14.75 -3.17
C LYS A 30 9.46 -15.95 -4.13
N LYS A 31 9.11 -17.15 -3.64
CA LYS A 31 9.12 -18.38 -4.46
C LYS A 31 7.98 -18.44 -5.47
N ASN A 32 6.90 -17.72 -5.22
CA ASN A 32 5.69 -17.75 -6.02
C ASN A 32 5.44 -16.44 -6.77
N LEU A 33 6.13 -15.37 -6.40
CA LEU A 33 5.83 -13.99 -6.85
C LEU A 33 5.86 -13.88 -8.38
N GLU A 34 6.92 -14.33 -9.04
CA GLU A 34 7.03 -14.26 -10.50
C GLU A 34 5.85 -14.97 -11.17
N LYS A 35 5.55 -16.20 -10.73
CA LYS A 35 4.40 -16.94 -11.27
C LYS A 35 3.06 -16.28 -10.95
N ALA A 36 2.92 -15.66 -9.77
CA ALA A 36 1.72 -14.91 -9.42
C ALA A 36 1.55 -13.68 -10.31
N LYS A 37 2.62 -12.94 -10.60
CA LYS A 37 2.62 -11.78 -11.50
C LYS A 37 2.35 -12.16 -12.96
N GLU A 38 2.81 -13.31 -13.42
CA GLU A 38 2.45 -13.84 -14.75
C GLU A 38 0.95 -14.13 -14.89
N LEU A 39 0.30 -14.54 -13.81
CA LEU A 39 -1.12 -14.90 -13.80
C LEU A 39 -2.03 -13.72 -13.48
N TYR A 40 -1.58 -12.82 -12.62
CA TYR A 40 -2.39 -11.73 -12.06
C TYR A 40 -1.58 -10.44 -12.02
N GLN A 41 -2.05 -9.40 -12.71
CA GLN A 41 -1.47 -8.06 -12.63
C GLN A 41 -2.26 -7.18 -11.66
N THR A 42 -3.57 -7.39 -11.61
CA THR A 42 -4.49 -6.60 -10.79
C THR A 42 -5.22 -7.47 -9.77
N ILE A 43 -5.21 -7.05 -8.52
CA ILE A 43 -5.98 -7.65 -7.43
C ILE A 43 -7.18 -6.76 -7.13
N ILE A 44 -8.39 -7.33 -7.24
CA ILE A 44 -9.65 -6.61 -7.05
C ILE A 44 -10.25 -6.97 -5.69
N PHE A 45 -10.54 -5.96 -4.88
CA PHE A 45 -11.26 -6.08 -3.61
C PHE A 45 -12.73 -5.75 -3.83
N ASP A 46 -13.61 -6.76 -3.86
CA ASP A 46 -15.07 -6.62 -3.95
C ASP A 46 -15.72 -7.16 -2.67
N GLU A 47 -15.99 -6.33 -1.68
CA GLU A 47 -15.75 -4.90 -1.52
C GLU A 47 -14.78 -4.62 -0.35
N VAL A 48 -14.15 -3.45 -0.39
CA VAL A 48 -13.15 -3.05 0.60
C VAL A 48 -13.69 -2.90 2.02
N TYR A 49 -14.94 -2.44 2.18
CA TYR A 49 -15.57 -2.30 3.50
C TYR A 49 -15.73 -3.64 4.22
N THR A 50 -16.14 -4.69 3.51
CA THR A 50 -16.23 -6.05 4.08
C THR A 50 -14.84 -6.57 4.49
N ALA A 51 -13.80 -6.33 3.68
CA ALA A 51 -12.43 -6.69 4.05
C ALA A 51 -11.98 -5.98 5.33
N SER A 52 -12.30 -4.69 5.48
CA SER A 52 -11.99 -3.91 6.68
C SER A 52 -12.69 -4.47 7.92
N LYS A 53 -13.94 -4.91 7.80
CA LYS A 53 -14.67 -5.56 8.91
C LYS A 53 -14.03 -6.87 9.35
N TYR A 54 -13.58 -7.70 8.42
CA TYR A 54 -12.84 -8.91 8.76
C TYR A 54 -11.54 -8.61 9.52
N CYS A 55 -10.85 -7.53 9.17
CA CYS A 55 -9.67 -7.07 9.90
C CYS A 55 -10.04 -6.62 11.33
N GLN A 56 -11.10 -5.83 11.51
CA GLN A 56 -11.60 -5.43 12.82
C GLN A 56 -11.91 -6.63 13.70
N ASP A 57 -12.69 -7.59 13.18
CA ASP A 57 -13.04 -8.82 13.90
C ASP A 57 -11.81 -9.64 14.28
N TYR A 58 -10.81 -9.68 13.41
CA TYR A 58 -9.55 -10.37 13.68
C TYR A 58 -8.79 -9.74 14.85
N ILE A 59 -8.65 -8.41 14.86
CA ILE A 59 -8.01 -7.68 15.97
C ILE A 59 -8.78 -7.85 17.27
N CYS A 60 -10.12 -7.75 17.26
CA CYS A 60 -10.94 -7.99 18.45
C CYS A 60 -10.71 -9.39 19.01
N ARG A 61 -10.62 -10.42 18.16
CA ARG A 61 -10.38 -11.80 18.60
C ARG A 61 -9.00 -12.03 19.20
N ILE A 62 -7.95 -11.35 18.69
CA ILE A 62 -6.61 -11.40 19.28
C ILE A 62 -6.65 -10.94 20.73
N HIS A 63 -7.41 -9.88 21.02
CA HIS A 63 -7.48 -9.27 22.35
C HIS A 63 -8.65 -9.78 23.22
N GLY A 64 -9.49 -10.70 22.69
CA GLY A 64 -10.61 -11.28 23.42
C GLY A 64 -11.70 -10.25 23.78
N VAL A 65 -11.88 -9.21 22.94
CA VAL A 65 -12.91 -8.17 23.09
C VAL A 65 -13.99 -8.31 22.02
N GLU A 66 -15.17 -7.76 22.26
CA GLU A 66 -16.28 -7.79 21.30
C GLU A 66 -16.16 -6.68 20.24
N THR A 67 -15.65 -5.52 20.65
CA THR A 67 -15.50 -4.36 19.76
C THR A 67 -14.10 -3.74 19.87
N ILE A 68 -13.66 -3.07 18.80
CA ILE A 68 -12.38 -2.35 18.76
C ILE A 68 -12.26 -1.34 19.91
N GLY A 69 -13.37 -0.67 20.29
CA GLY A 69 -13.39 0.35 21.32
C GLY A 69 -13.16 -0.17 22.74
N GLU A 70 -13.44 -1.44 23.02
CA GLU A 70 -13.30 -2.04 24.36
C GLU A 70 -11.85 -2.40 24.72
N GLY A 71 -10.99 -2.57 23.74
CA GLY A 71 -9.61 -2.95 23.96
C GLY A 71 -8.76 -1.84 24.57
N ASN A 72 -7.54 -2.19 25.02
CA ASN A 72 -6.56 -1.26 25.56
C ASN A 72 -7.11 -0.37 26.69
N GLY A 73 -7.82 -1.00 27.65
CA GLY A 73 -8.39 -0.27 28.80
C GLY A 73 -9.48 0.75 28.43
N GLY A 74 -10.18 0.56 27.31
CA GLY A 74 -11.22 1.46 26.80
C GLY A 74 -10.73 2.55 25.83
N PHE A 75 -9.42 2.62 25.55
CA PHE A 75 -8.87 3.54 24.55
C PHE A 75 -9.04 3.01 23.10
N GLY A 76 -9.34 1.72 22.97
CA GLY A 76 -9.54 1.04 21.71
C GLY A 76 -8.25 0.53 21.06
N LEU A 77 -8.44 -0.39 20.11
CA LEU A 77 -7.37 -1.04 19.33
C LEU A 77 -7.25 -0.42 17.94
N TRP A 78 -7.67 0.83 17.79
CA TRP A 78 -7.81 1.51 16.51
C TRP A 78 -6.50 1.61 15.73
N LYS A 79 -5.38 1.88 16.41
CA LYS A 79 -4.07 2.00 15.75
C LYS A 79 -3.55 0.65 15.28
N GLU A 80 -3.78 -0.40 16.06
CA GLU A 80 -3.40 -1.75 15.69
C GLU A 80 -4.18 -2.23 14.47
N TYR A 81 -5.49 -1.98 14.45
CA TYR A 81 -6.35 -2.26 13.31
C TYR A 81 -5.91 -1.52 12.04
N GLU A 82 -5.67 -0.21 12.14
CA GLU A 82 -5.20 0.62 11.04
C GLU A 82 -3.89 0.08 10.45
N ASN A 83 -2.92 -0.22 11.31
CA ASN A 83 -1.63 -0.77 10.91
C ASN A 83 -1.77 -2.16 10.27
N GLU A 84 -2.56 -3.06 10.88
CA GLU A 84 -2.76 -4.41 10.35
C GLU A 84 -3.41 -4.37 8.96
N PHE A 85 -4.46 -3.55 8.80
CA PHE A 85 -5.16 -3.40 7.53
C PHE A 85 -4.24 -2.85 6.44
N PHE A 86 -3.56 -1.74 6.73
CA PHE A 86 -2.67 -1.09 5.76
C PHE A 86 -1.46 -1.97 5.41
N ASN A 87 -0.81 -2.58 6.40
CA ASN A 87 0.37 -3.41 6.15
C ASN A 87 0.08 -4.58 5.22
N GLU A 88 -1.11 -5.19 5.30
CA GLU A 88 -1.46 -6.26 4.39
C GLU A 88 -1.72 -5.78 2.95
N LEU A 89 -2.25 -4.57 2.76
CA LEU A 89 -2.37 -3.95 1.44
C LEU A 89 -1.00 -3.53 0.89
N ASP A 90 -0.16 -2.94 1.72
CA ASP A 90 1.18 -2.49 1.37
C ASP A 90 2.08 -3.64 0.87
N LYS A 91 1.94 -4.85 1.43
CA LYS A 91 2.65 -6.04 0.93
C LYS A 91 2.32 -6.33 -0.54
N LEU A 92 1.06 -6.22 -0.94
CA LEU A 92 0.65 -6.42 -2.33
C LEU A 92 1.18 -5.31 -3.25
N MET A 93 1.10 -4.06 -2.82
CA MET A 93 1.65 -2.92 -3.56
C MET A 93 3.16 -3.05 -3.74
N LYS A 94 3.91 -3.34 -2.68
CA LYS A 94 5.37 -3.56 -2.75
C LYS A 94 5.77 -4.77 -3.59
N ALA A 95 4.90 -5.75 -3.70
CA ALA A 95 5.09 -6.89 -4.60
C ALA A 95 4.82 -6.52 -6.09
N GLY A 96 4.34 -5.31 -6.38
CA GLY A 96 4.10 -4.80 -7.73
C GLY A 96 2.75 -5.18 -8.31
N PHE A 97 1.73 -5.47 -7.48
CA PHE A 97 0.36 -5.65 -7.95
C PHE A 97 -0.38 -4.32 -8.00
N THR A 98 -1.15 -4.10 -9.06
CA THR A 98 -2.16 -3.04 -9.10
C THR A 98 -3.33 -3.43 -8.20
N LEU A 99 -3.76 -2.53 -7.30
CA LEU A 99 -4.90 -2.76 -6.45
C LEU A 99 -6.11 -1.95 -6.93
N LEU A 100 -7.23 -2.64 -7.14
CA LEU A 100 -8.50 -2.02 -7.46
C LEU A 100 -9.49 -2.30 -6.33
N PHE A 101 -10.05 -1.24 -5.76
CA PHE A 101 -10.99 -1.32 -4.67
C PHE A 101 -12.39 -0.95 -5.17
N ILE A 102 -13.34 -1.86 -4.98
CA ILE A 102 -14.75 -1.57 -5.19
C ILE A 102 -15.33 -1.18 -3.83
N GLY A 103 -16.00 -0.05 -3.79
CA GLY A 103 -16.67 0.48 -2.60
C GLY A 103 -18.09 0.91 -2.91
N HIS A 104 -18.95 0.86 -1.90
CA HIS A 104 -20.26 1.49 -1.95
C HIS A 104 -20.17 2.96 -1.53
N GLU A 105 -21.18 3.72 -1.86
CA GLU A 105 -21.32 5.09 -1.41
C GLU A 105 -21.87 5.17 0.03
N ASP A 106 -21.47 6.20 0.74
CA ASP A 106 -22.06 6.66 2.00
C ASP A 106 -22.17 8.18 1.93
N LYS A 107 -22.91 8.77 2.85
CA LYS A 107 -23.08 10.21 2.92
C LYS A 107 -22.34 10.78 4.11
N ASP A 108 -21.40 11.69 3.85
CA ASP A 108 -20.76 12.45 4.91
C ASP A 108 -21.81 13.25 5.70
N ARG A 109 -21.77 13.15 7.03
CA ARG A 109 -22.81 13.71 7.89
C ARG A 109 -22.69 15.22 8.06
N ASP A 110 -21.48 15.74 7.92
CA ASP A 110 -21.19 17.16 8.15
C ASP A 110 -21.35 17.97 6.85
N THR A 111 -20.86 17.43 5.75
CA THR A 111 -20.90 18.13 4.44
C THR A 111 -22.09 17.71 3.56
N GLY A 112 -22.64 16.51 3.80
CA GLY A 112 -23.66 15.91 2.96
C GLY A 112 -23.15 15.34 1.64
N GLN A 113 -21.84 15.40 1.40
CA GLN A 113 -21.18 14.88 0.21
C GLN A 113 -21.20 13.34 0.19
N ILE A 114 -21.35 12.73 -0.98
CA ILE A 114 -21.20 11.30 -1.17
C ILE A 114 -19.71 10.96 -1.12
N ILE A 115 -19.37 10.00 -0.27
CA ILE A 115 -18.00 9.52 -0.02
C ILE A 115 -17.95 7.99 -0.09
N PRO A 116 -16.78 7.37 -0.26
CA PRO A 116 -16.63 5.93 -0.13
C PRO A 116 -17.02 5.45 1.27
N LYS A 117 -17.86 4.42 1.33
CA LYS A 117 -18.36 3.82 2.57
C LYS A 117 -17.24 3.14 3.34
N GLY A 118 -17.15 3.41 4.64
CA GLY A 118 -16.22 2.76 5.57
C GLY A 118 -15.83 3.67 6.71
N ASP A 119 -15.05 3.13 7.65
CA ASP A 119 -14.45 3.93 8.70
C ASP A 119 -13.18 4.65 8.21
N SER A 120 -12.84 5.78 8.82
CA SER A 120 -11.72 6.60 8.38
C SER A 120 -10.37 5.88 8.45
N ARG A 121 -10.19 4.91 9.34
CA ARG A 121 -8.91 4.21 9.54
C ARG A 121 -8.59 3.20 8.45
N SER A 122 -9.60 2.62 7.82
CA SER A 122 -9.43 1.76 6.66
C SER A 122 -9.56 2.51 5.34
N MET A 123 -10.53 3.42 5.24
CA MET A 123 -10.84 4.09 3.98
C MET A 123 -9.91 5.26 3.68
N THR A 124 -9.42 5.99 4.69
CA THR A 124 -8.44 7.06 4.47
C THR A 124 -7.15 6.54 3.83
N PRO A 125 -6.49 5.50 4.39
CA PRO A 125 -5.31 4.93 3.74
C PRO A 125 -5.57 4.41 2.32
N VAL A 126 -6.70 3.77 2.05
CA VAL A 126 -7.06 3.30 0.71
C VAL A 126 -7.22 4.48 -0.24
N ARG A 127 -8.04 5.46 0.14
CA ARG A 127 -8.31 6.65 -0.66
C ARG A 127 -7.04 7.47 -0.93
N ASP A 128 -6.24 7.69 0.12
CA ASP A 128 -5.08 8.59 0.04
C ASP A 128 -3.91 7.97 -0.73
N ASN A 129 -3.80 6.64 -0.76
CA ASN A 129 -2.79 5.93 -1.54
C ASN A 129 -3.25 5.53 -2.94
N SER A 130 -4.53 5.66 -3.27
CA SER A 130 -5.00 5.41 -4.64
C SER A 130 -4.59 6.54 -5.57
N ASP A 131 -4.11 6.22 -6.77
CA ASP A 131 -3.79 7.21 -7.80
C ASP A 131 -5.04 7.87 -8.35
N VAL A 132 -6.14 7.09 -8.42
CA VAL A 132 -7.43 7.58 -8.89
C VAL A 132 -8.54 7.07 -7.98
N VAL A 133 -9.43 7.95 -7.55
CA VAL A 133 -10.70 7.62 -6.90
C VAL A 133 -11.82 8.04 -7.83
N ILE A 134 -12.56 7.06 -8.34
CA ILE A 134 -13.57 7.25 -9.38
C ILE A 134 -14.96 7.17 -8.76
N TYR A 135 -15.80 8.15 -9.01
CA TYR A 135 -17.22 8.09 -8.73
C TYR A 135 -17.98 7.65 -9.97
N LEU A 136 -18.74 6.55 -9.86
CA LEU A 136 -19.52 6.01 -10.96
C LEU A 136 -20.99 6.42 -10.85
N THR A 137 -21.54 6.94 -11.95
CA THR A 137 -22.96 7.30 -12.07
C THR A 137 -23.67 6.32 -12.98
N SER A 138 -24.79 5.77 -12.53
CA SER A 138 -25.63 4.90 -13.36
C SER A 138 -26.38 5.72 -14.41
N ASN A 139 -26.34 5.25 -15.65
CA ASN A 139 -27.09 5.84 -16.77
C ASN A 139 -28.45 5.14 -17.01
N GLY A 140 -28.87 4.29 -16.05
CA GLY A 140 -30.16 3.62 -16.11
C GLY A 140 -30.21 2.46 -17.11
N VAL A 141 -31.32 2.39 -17.84
CA VAL A 141 -31.60 1.35 -18.85
C VAL A 141 -32.01 2.01 -20.17
N ASP A 142 -31.70 1.32 -21.27
CA ASP A 142 -32.12 1.74 -22.62
C ASP A 142 -33.61 1.40 -22.89
N GLU A 143 -34.08 1.72 -24.10
CA GLU A 143 -35.45 1.48 -24.52
C GLU A 143 -35.83 -0.01 -24.55
N GLU A 144 -34.84 -0.90 -24.68
CA GLU A 144 -35.01 -2.35 -24.64
C GLU A 144 -34.85 -2.93 -23.21
N GLY A 145 -34.68 -2.09 -22.18
CA GLY A 145 -34.52 -2.50 -20.79
C GLY A 145 -33.13 -3.06 -20.42
N ARG A 146 -32.12 -2.86 -21.26
CA ARG A 146 -30.74 -3.27 -20.98
C ARG A 146 -30.04 -2.18 -20.20
N VAL A 147 -29.19 -2.58 -19.24
CA VAL A 147 -28.40 -1.63 -18.44
C VAL A 147 -27.42 -0.86 -19.33
N VAL A 148 -27.51 0.46 -19.30
CA VAL A 148 -26.57 1.35 -19.96
C VAL A 148 -25.31 1.42 -19.11
N LYS A 149 -24.14 1.42 -19.75
CA LYS A 149 -22.87 1.55 -19.03
C LYS A 149 -22.79 2.84 -18.22
N SER A 150 -22.26 2.73 -17.02
CA SER A 150 -22.10 3.89 -16.13
C SER A 150 -21.13 4.92 -16.71
N SER A 151 -21.30 6.17 -16.31
CA SER A 151 -20.29 7.22 -16.50
C SER A 151 -19.36 7.29 -15.30
N ALA A 152 -18.15 7.84 -15.49
CA ALA A 152 -17.14 7.96 -14.46
C ALA A 152 -16.67 9.41 -14.28
N TRP A 153 -16.46 9.80 -13.02
CA TRP A 153 -15.94 11.11 -12.63
C TRP A 153 -14.59 10.94 -11.94
N PHE A 154 -13.60 11.72 -12.35
CA PHE A 154 -12.22 11.69 -11.86
C PHE A 154 -11.87 12.92 -11.02
N ALA A 155 -12.74 13.89 -10.93
CA ALA A 155 -12.58 15.11 -10.14
C ALA A 155 -13.74 15.29 -9.16
N GLU A 156 -13.42 15.85 -8.00
CA GLU A 156 -14.37 16.15 -6.94
C GLU A 156 -15.47 17.14 -7.40
N ARG A 157 -16.66 16.94 -6.87
CA ARG A 157 -17.81 17.84 -7.03
C ARG A 157 -18.43 18.10 -5.67
N PRO A 158 -19.26 19.17 -5.53
CA PRO A 158 -19.96 19.42 -4.27
C PRO A 158 -20.80 18.25 -3.79
N GLU A 159 -21.31 17.43 -4.71
CA GLU A 159 -22.20 16.30 -4.44
C GLU A 159 -21.47 15.02 -4.07
N PHE A 160 -20.24 14.81 -4.57
CA PHE A 160 -19.49 13.58 -4.36
C PHE A 160 -17.98 13.79 -4.40
N PHE A 161 -17.28 12.90 -3.69
CA PHE A 161 -15.84 12.81 -3.71
C PHE A 161 -15.35 11.98 -4.90
N ALA A 162 -14.42 12.53 -5.66
CA ALA A 162 -13.60 11.84 -6.65
C ALA A 162 -12.23 12.54 -6.72
N ARG A 163 -11.19 11.86 -7.17
CA ARG A 163 -9.83 12.42 -7.20
C ARG A 163 -8.95 11.70 -8.20
N SER A 164 -8.02 12.42 -8.80
CA SER A 164 -6.90 11.85 -9.55
C SER A 164 -5.58 12.51 -9.14
N ARG A 165 -4.48 11.76 -9.25
CA ARG A 165 -3.11 12.29 -9.17
C ARG A 165 -2.57 12.68 -10.53
N PHE A 166 -3.28 12.33 -11.61
CA PHE A 166 -2.91 12.73 -12.96
C PHE A 166 -3.48 14.11 -13.24
N ASP A 167 -2.63 15.13 -13.31
CA ASP A 167 -3.03 16.53 -13.47
C ASP A 167 -3.76 16.80 -14.81
N TYR A 168 -3.43 16.04 -15.85
CA TYR A 168 -4.00 16.20 -17.19
C TYR A 168 -5.11 15.21 -17.53
N ILE A 169 -5.70 14.53 -16.54
CA ILE A 169 -6.77 13.57 -16.78
C ILE A 169 -8.08 14.27 -17.18
N ASP A 170 -8.79 13.69 -18.14
CA ASP A 170 -10.15 14.12 -18.45
C ASP A 170 -11.05 13.88 -17.22
N THR A 171 -11.74 14.90 -16.73
CA THR A 171 -12.48 14.84 -15.44
C THR A 171 -13.76 14.01 -15.50
N TYR A 172 -14.20 13.64 -16.69
CA TYR A 172 -15.41 12.87 -16.95
C TYR A 172 -15.23 11.91 -18.11
N LEU A 173 -15.74 10.70 -17.94
CA LEU A 173 -15.78 9.64 -18.94
C LEU A 173 -17.23 9.19 -19.11
N GLU A 174 -17.77 9.36 -20.30
CA GLU A 174 -19.19 9.11 -20.59
C GLU A 174 -19.56 7.63 -20.46
N GLU A 175 -18.69 6.75 -20.96
CA GLU A 175 -18.88 5.29 -20.91
C GLU A 175 -17.72 4.63 -20.18
N TYR A 176 -17.95 4.17 -18.95
CA TYR A 176 -16.95 3.49 -18.13
C TYR A 176 -16.78 2.05 -18.58
N THR A 177 -15.68 1.78 -19.25
CA THR A 177 -15.16 0.45 -19.60
C THR A 177 -13.69 0.36 -19.22
N ALA A 178 -13.15 -0.86 -19.18
CA ALA A 178 -11.71 -1.06 -18.91
C ALA A 178 -10.86 -0.36 -19.97
N GLU A 179 -11.24 -0.51 -21.24
CA GLU A 179 -10.54 0.07 -22.39
C GLU A 179 -10.56 1.61 -22.35
N ASN A 180 -11.74 2.19 -22.03
CA ASN A 180 -11.87 3.65 -21.96
C ASN A 180 -11.15 4.23 -20.75
N LEU A 181 -11.14 3.50 -19.61
CA LEU A 181 -10.37 3.89 -18.43
C LEU A 181 -8.87 3.89 -18.73
N GLU A 182 -8.36 2.80 -19.31
CA GLU A 182 -6.96 2.68 -19.71
C GLU A 182 -6.56 3.80 -20.67
N ALA A 183 -7.34 4.02 -21.72
CA ALA A 183 -7.10 5.11 -22.70
C ALA A 183 -7.09 6.48 -22.04
N THR A 184 -7.98 6.72 -21.05
CA THR A 184 -8.05 7.99 -20.31
C THR A 184 -6.80 8.23 -19.48
N ILE A 185 -6.28 7.19 -18.81
CA ILE A 185 -5.05 7.26 -18.01
C ILE A 185 -3.83 7.45 -18.91
N ILE A 186 -3.69 6.66 -19.97
CA ILE A 186 -2.58 6.78 -20.94
C ILE A 186 -2.52 8.20 -21.50
N LYS A 187 -3.65 8.72 -21.97
CA LYS A 187 -3.74 10.08 -22.49
C LYS A 187 -3.35 11.15 -21.46
N ALA A 188 -3.67 10.96 -20.19
CA ALA A 188 -3.25 11.87 -19.14
C ALA A 188 -1.73 11.85 -18.94
N ILE A 189 -1.11 10.68 -18.98
CA ILE A 189 0.35 10.49 -18.90
C ILE A 189 1.03 11.16 -20.11
N GLU A 190 0.58 10.87 -21.33
CA GLU A 190 1.13 11.46 -22.56
C GLU A 190 1.07 13.00 -22.52
N ARG A 191 -0.04 13.58 -22.07
CA ARG A 191 -0.20 15.04 -21.92
C ARG A 191 0.75 15.62 -20.88
N GLN A 192 1.01 14.89 -19.81
CA GLN A 192 1.96 15.31 -18.78
C GLN A 192 3.39 15.27 -19.32
N GLU A 193 3.76 14.21 -20.02
CA GLU A 193 5.07 14.10 -20.67
C GLU A 193 5.31 15.24 -21.67
N GLU A 194 4.31 15.56 -22.49
CA GLU A 194 4.38 16.69 -23.43
C GLU A 194 4.52 18.04 -22.71
N ALA A 195 3.83 18.23 -21.60
CA ALA A 195 3.85 19.49 -20.86
C ALA A 195 5.13 19.68 -20.04
N ASP A 196 5.62 18.65 -19.41
CA ASP A 196 6.75 18.69 -18.49
C ASP A 196 8.09 18.38 -19.20
N GLY A 197 8.04 17.76 -20.39
CA GLY A 197 9.23 17.36 -21.14
C GLY A 197 10.01 16.21 -20.49
N VAL A 198 9.33 15.42 -19.67
CA VAL A 198 9.90 14.28 -18.91
C VAL A 198 9.09 13.03 -19.23
N GLU A 199 9.76 11.94 -19.61
CA GLU A 199 9.11 10.63 -19.81
C GLU A 199 8.66 10.04 -18.46
N ALA A 200 7.47 9.46 -18.44
CA ALA A 200 6.95 8.74 -17.28
C ALA A 200 7.79 7.47 -17.03
N VAL A 201 8.19 7.27 -15.79
CA VAL A 201 8.99 6.12 -15.37
C VAL A 201 8.09 5.14 -14.64
N THR A 202 8.12 3.86 -15.06
CA THR A 202 7.35 2.81 -14.40
C THR A 202 7.85 2.55 -12.97
N TYR A 203 6.98 1.98 -12.12
CA TYR A 203 7.37 1.60 -10.76
C TYR A 203 8.58 0.65 -10.72
N GLU A 204 8.66 -0.29 -11.65
CA GLU A 204 9.79 -1.23 -11.76
C GLU A 204 11.10 -0.51 -12.11
N GLU A 205 11.05 0.46 -13.02
CA GLU A 205 12.21 1.29 -13.37
C GLU A 205 12.62 2.19 -12.21
N GLN A 206 11.66 2.81 -11.52
CA GLN A 206 11.94 3.61 -10.31
C GLN A 206 12.60 2.76 -9.22
N LYS A 207 12.11 1.54 -9.01
CA LYS A 207 12.68 0.61 -8.04
C LYS A 207 14.11 0.21 -8.39
N GLN A 208 14.41 0.02 -9.68
CA GLN A 208 15.77 -0.25 -10.14
C GLN A 208 16.69 0.96 -9.99
N MET A 209 16.18 2.18 -10.24
CA MET A 209 16.94 3.43 -10.07
C MET A 209 17.30 3.70 -8.61
N LEU A 210 16.41 3.37 -7.67
CA LEU A 210 16.62 3.62 -6.25
C LEU A 210 17.56 2.61 -5.58
N HIS A 211 18.06 1.60 -6.31
CA HIS A 211 18.92 0.56 -5.74
C HIS A 211 18.44 0.10 -4.35
N SER A 212 17.14 -0.15 -4.21
CA SER A 212 16.63 -0.71 -2.96
C SER A 212 17.15 -2.16 -2.85
N GLU A 213 18.39 -2.31 -2.38
CA GLU A 213 18.94 -3.59 -2.00
C GLU A 213 17.99 -4.25 -1.01
N GLU A 214 17.66 -5.51 -1.27
CA GLU A 214 16.95 -6.29 -0.25
C GLU A 214 17.85 -6.37 0.97
N LEU A 215 17.43 -5.68 2.03
CA LEU A 215 18.16 -5.67 3.29
C LEU A 215 18.10 -7.07 3.93
N ASP A 216 19.15 -7.85 3.74
CA ASP A 216 19.32 -9.15 4.40
C ASP A 216 20.04 -8.97 5.73
N TYR A 217 19.40 -9.41 6.82
CA TYR A 217 19.94 -9.26 8.16
C TYR A 217 21.34 -9.88 8.31
N ASP A 218 21.53 -11.09 7.78
CA ASP A 218 22.80 -11.82 7.99
C ASP A 218 23.94 -11.13 7.19
N THR A 219 23.65 -10.60 6.01
CA THR A 219 24.57 -9.80 5.18
C THR A 219 24.91 -8.47 5.86
N LEU A 220 23.91 -7.71 6.31
CA LEU A 220 24.13 -6.44 7.00
C LEU A 220 24.97 -6.62 8.28
N MET A 221 24.68 -7.64 9.07
CA MET A 221 25.44 -7.92 10.29
C MET A 221 26.88 -8.38 10.01
N ALA A 222 27.15 -9.01 8.87
CA ALA A 222 28.50 -9.33 8.44
C ALA A 222 29.28 -8.06 8.06
N GLU A 223 28.66 -7.14 7.32
CA GLU A 223 29.24 -5.85 6.96
C GLU A 223 29.48 -4.96 8.18
N VAL A 224 28.52 -4.90 9.12
CA VAL A 224 28.70 -4.16 10.40
C VAL A 224 29.92 -4.65 11.14
N LYS A 225 30.16 -5.97 11.21
CA LYS A 225 31.35 -6.54 11.85
C LYS A 225 32.64 -6.19 11.11
N GLU A 226 32.62 -6.21 9.78
CA GLU A 226 33.79 -5.87 8.97
C GLU A 226 34.15 -4.38 9.11
N VAL A 227 33.20 -3.48 8.93
CA VAL A 227 33.41 -2.03 9.07
C VAL A 227 33.76 -1.68 10.51
N GLY A 228 33.08 -2.26 11.48
CA GLY A 228 33.37 -2.07 12.90
C GLY A 228 34.77 -2.50 13.29
N ALA A 229 35.31 -3.62 12.75
CA ALA A 229 36.68 -4.04 12.98
C ALA A 229 37.70 -3.00 12.44
N LYS A 230 37.45 -2.46 11.24
CA LYS A 230 38.30 -1.41 10.64
C LYS A 230 38.29 -0.13 11.48
N LEU A 231 37.13 0.32 11.94
CA LEU A 231 36.98 1.48 12.81
C LEU A 231 37.66 1.26 14.18
N GLN A 232 37.56 0.04 14.73
CA GLN A 232 38.23 -0.30 15.98
C GLN A 232 39.76 -0.27 15.84
N GLU A 233 40.33 -0.70 14.72
CA GLU A 233 41.78 -0.56 14.44
C GLU A 233 42.23 0.92 14.37
N LEU A 234 41.31 1.84 14.06
CA LEU A 234 41.52 3.29 14.04
C LEU A 234 41.19 3.97 15.38
N ASP A 235 40.95 3.21 16.44
CA ASP A 235 40.59 3.67 17.80
C ASP A 235 39.28 4.49 17.83
N LYS A 236 38.30 4.07 16.99
CA LYS A 236 36.98 4.72 16.79
C LYS A 236 35.80 3.91 17.38
N LEU A 237 36.05 3.14 18.43
CA LEU A 237 35.01 2.33 19.04
C LEU A 237 33.90 3.20 19.70
N ASP A 238 34.29 4.31 20.33
CA ASP A 238 33.35 5.23 20.97
C ASP A 238 32.41 5.89 19.95
N ASP A 239 32.93 6.24 18.76
CA ASP A 239 32.14 6.78 17.66
C ASP A 239 31.07 5.77 17.19
N ILE A 240 31.39 4.45 17.14
CA ILE A 240 30.42 3.41 16.79
C ILE A 240 29.31 3.32 17.85
N TYR A 241 29.65 3.47 19.14
CA TYR A 241 28.66 3.52 20.21
C TYR A 241 27.76 4.75 20.07
N GLU A 242 28.30 5.93 19.80
CA GLU A 242 27.51 7.16 19.59
C GLU A 242 26.55 7.03 18.41
N ILE A 243 27.03 6.49 17.27
CA ILE A 243 26.17 6.21 16.11
C ILE A 243 25.06 5.22 16.48
N SER A 244 25.39 4.14 17.20
CA SER A 244 24.40 3.15 17.63
C SER A 244 23.33 3.78 18.56
N GLU A 245 23.76 4.50 19.60
CA GLU A 245 22.85 5.15 20.55
C GLU A 245 21.90 6.16 19.90
N LYS A 246 22.35 6.87 18.88
CA LYS A 246 21.54 7.81 18.10
C LYS A 246 20.31 7.16 17.48
N HIS A 247 20.41 5.90 17.04
CA HIS A 247 19.37 5.20 16.28
C HIS A 247 18.59 4.17 17.08
N ILE A 248 19.20 3.50 18.05
CA ILE A 248 18.59 2.40 18.81
C ILE A 248 18.45 2.68 20.30
N GLY A 249 18.88 3.86 20.75
CA GLY A 249 18.69 4.33 22.12
C GLY A 249 19.91 4.15 23.01
N LYS A 250 19.85 4.76 24.19
CA LYS A 250 20.96 4.82 25.13
C LYS A 250 21.40 3.42 25.60
N ASP A 251 22.70 3.25 25.70
CA ASP A 251 23.37 1.99 26.12
C ASP A 251 23.10 0.80 25.17
N ALA A 252 22.58 1.03 23.94
CA ALA A 252 22.36 -0.01 22.93
C ALA A 252 23.48 -0.02 21.88
N PHE A 253 23.80 -1.21 21.39
CA PHE A 253 24.85 -1.39 20.41
C PHE A 253 24.35 -2.15 19.18
N VAL A 254 24.79 -1.76 17.97
CA VAL A 254 24.29 -2.30 16.71
C VAL A 254 24.37 -3.84 16.62
N LEU A 255 25.36 -4.47 17.25
CA LEU A 255 25.48 -5.94 17.29
C LEU A 255 24.36 -6.66 18.08
N GLU A 256 23.58 -5.92 18.86
CA GLU A 256 22.44 -6.45 19.63
C GLU A 256 21.12 -6.38 18.84
N CYS A 257 21.13 -5.75 17.67
CA CYS A 257 19.98 -5.68 16.78
C CYS A 257 19.50 -7.07 16.34
N LYS A 258 18.18 -7.22 16.18
CA LYS A 258 17.52 -8.49 15.84
C LYS A 258 16.95 -8.47 14.44
N LYS A 259 16.63 -9.65 13.90
CA LYS A 259 15.84 -9.76 12.66
C LYS A 259 14.54 -8.98 12.79
N GLY A 260 14.22 -8.16 11.79
CA GLY A 260 13.13 -7.16 11.79
C GLY A 260 13.63 -5.73 12.01
N GLN A 261 14.91 -5.52 12.29
CA GLN A 261 15.54 -4.19 12.44
C GLN A 261 16.50 -3.85 11.29
N GLU A 262 16.40 -4.54 10.15
CA GLU A 262 17.30 -4.41 9.00
C GLU A 262 17.47 -2.97 8.53
N GLN A 263 16.39 -2.19 8.49
CA GLN A 263 16.44 -0.78 8.08
C GLN A 263 17.28 0.08 9.04
N VAL A 264 17.17 -0.18 10.33
CA VAL A 264 17.94 0.54 11.35
C VAL A 264 19.41 0.16 11.28
N ILE A 265 19.69 -1.14 11.10
CA ILE A 265 21.05 -1.66 10.92
C ILE A 265 21.70 -1.04 9.68
N ALA A 266 20.97 -0.93 8.57
CA ALA A 266 21.47 -0.33 7.34
C ALA A 266 21.87 1.15 7.54
N VAL A 267 21.01 1.95 8.21
CA VAL A 267 21.32 3.35 8.50
C VAL A 267 22.57 3.50 9.37
N ILE A 268 22.70 2.66 10.41
CA ILE A 268 23.89 2.66 11.27
C ILE A 268 25.14 2.27 10.47
N LEU A 269 25.02 1.26 9.62
CA LEU A 269 26.12 0.80 8.77
C LEU A 269 26.57 1.87 7.78
N ASP A 270 25.62 2.60 7.19
CA ASP A 270 25.94 3.71 6.28
C ASP A 270 26.71 4.82 7.01
N GLU A 271 26.26 5.26 8.20
CA GLU A 271 26.99 6.25 9.01
C GLU A 271 28.39 5.74 9.46
N MET A 272 28.53 4.43 9.73
CA MET A 272 29.83 3.82 10.02
C MET A 272 30.75 3.82 8.79
N LYS A 273 30.23 3.58 7.60
CA LYS A 273 30.98 3.64 6.33
C LYS A 273 31.43 5.08 6.04
N ASP A 274 30.54 6.04 6.19
CA ASP A 274 30.87 7.46 6.02
C ASP A 274 32.01 7.88 6.96
N LEU A 275 31.93 7.51 8.24
CA LEU A 275 33.00 7.77 9.20
C LEU A 275 34.33 7.12 8.78
N LEU A 276 34.29 5.90 8.26
CA LEU A 276 35.50 5.21 7.79
C LEU A 276 36.12 5.88 6.56
N GLU A 277 35.26 6.40 5.64
CA GLU A 277 35.71 7.15 4.46
C GLU A 277 36.36 8.52 4.84
N GLU A 278 35.80 9.19 5.84
CA GLU A 278 36.37 10.47 6.34
C GLU A 278 37.77 10.31 7.00
N LEU A 279 38.11 9.09 7.42
CA LEU A 279 39.35 8.78 8.10
C LEU A 279 40.45 8.24 7.17
N GLN A 280 40.12 7.95 5.92
CA GLN A 280 41.04 7.49 4.87
C GLN A 280 41.55 8.64 4.01
#